data_01edc2a5887fce311e45782a5eaeb126
#
_entry.id   01edc2a5887fce311e45782a5eaeb126
#
_cell.length_a   1.000
_cell.length_b   1.000
_cell.length_c   1.000
_cell.angle_alpha   90.00
_cell.angle_beta   90.00
_cell.angle_gamma   90.00
#
_symmetry.space_group_name_H-M   'P 1'
#
loop_
_entity.id
_entity.type
_entity.pdbx_description
1 polymer ?
#
loop_
_entity_poly.entity_id
_entity_poly.type
_entity_poly.pdbx_seq_one_letter_code
_entity_poly.pdbx_strand_id
1 'polypeptide(L)'
;NNPCNKFVAEFIGTPQMNFIDCTLVRKGEDGYLVFGSNSIKLPPEKANNPALKDYYGKEIIAGIRPEAIHDEPMYIQQWFDSVINADVEVTELMGAEIYLYLVSEEQKLTARVSPRSTARAGDSIKIALDASRIHIFDKDTERCIAH
;
A
#
# COMPACT_ATOMS: atom_id res chain seq x y z
N ASN A 1 -14.91 7.81 2.22
CA ASN A 1 -14.16 9.05 2.29
C ASN A 1 -12.90 9.00 1.46
N ASN A 2 -12.73 10.01 0.63
CA ASN A 2 -11.55 10.16 -0.20
C ASN A 2 -10.77 11.38 0.25
N PRO A 3 -9.74 11.19 1.08
CA PRO A 3 -8.95 12.35 1.53
C PRO A 3 -8.30 13.05 0.34
N CYS A 4 -8.29 14.36 0.37
CA CYS A 4 -7.80 15.17 -0.74
C CYS A 4 -6.30 15.48 -0.66
N ASN A 5 -5.67 15.17 0.46
CA ASN A 5 -4.23 15.29 0.59
C ASN A 5 -3.76 14.43 1.77
N LYS A 6 -2.44 14.24 1.86
CA LYS A 6 -1.85 13.38 2.87
C LYS A 6 -2.11 13.88 4.29
N PHE A 7 -2.03 15.19 4.49
CA PHE A 7 -2.27 15.76 5.81
C PHE A 7 -3.69 15.44 6.30
N VAL A 8 -4.68 15.59 5.42
CA VAL A 8 -6.07 15.27 5.76
C VAL A 8 -6.21 13.78 6.05
N ALA A 9 -5.56 12.93 5.23
CA ALA A 9 -5.63 11.49 5.41
C ALA A 9 -5.06 11.07 6.77
N GLU A 10 -3.95 11.66 7.18
CA GLU A 10 -3.34 11.34 8.47
C GLU A 10 -4.21 11.80 9.63
N PHE A 11 -4.85 12.95 9.46
CA PHE A 11 -5.63 13.55 10.53
C PHE A 11 -6.96 12.84 10.76
N ILE A 12 -7.58 12.35 9.69
CA ILE A 12 -8.89 11.70 9.76
C ILE A 12 -8.78 10.21 10.09
N GLY A 13 -7.71 9.56 9.67
CA GLY A 13 -7.63 8.11 9.69
C GLY A 13 -7.56 7.49 11.07
N THR A 14 -8.42 6.50 11.31
CA THR A 14 -8.35 5.58 12.43
C THR A 14 -8.88 4.25 11.94
N PRO A 15 -8.02 3.23 11.67
CA PRO A 15 -6.55 3.29 11.80
C PRO A 15 -5.91 4.21 10.78
N GLN A 16 -4.71 4.65 11.09
CA GLN A 16 -3.99 5.60 10.27
C GLN A 16 -3.58 4.98 8.93
N MET A 17 -3.68 5.76 7.86
CA MET A 17 -3.28 5.32 6.53
C MET A 17 -1.75 5.14 6.47
N ASN A 18 -1.32 4.09 5.78
CA ASN A 18 0.10 3.92 5.48
C ASN A 18 0.49 4.80 4.31
N PHE A 19 1.66 5.42 4.42
CA PHE A 19 2.21 6.23 3.33
C PHE A 19 3.54 5.62 2.91
N ILE A 20 3.68 5.35 1.63
CA ILE A 20 4.85 4.67 1.07
C ILE A 20 5.45 5.55 -0.02
N ASP A 21 6.75 5.81 0.08
CA ASP A 21 7.45 6.53 -0.99
C ASP A 21 7.70 5.55 -2.12
N CYS A 22 7.24 5.91 -3.32
CA CYS A 22 7.34 5.05 -4.50
C CYS A 22 7.71 5.87 -5.71
N THR A 23 8.12 5.17 -6.77
CA THR A 23 8.24 5.77 -8.09
C THR A 23 7.11 5.22 -8.96
N LEU A 24 6.43 6.10 -9.67
CA LEU A 24 5.38 5.70 -10.60
C LEU A 24 6.04 5.37 -11.94
N VAL A 25 5.85 4.13 -12.40
CA VAL A 25 6.55 3.62 -13.58
C VAL A 25 5.55 3.12 -14.61
N ARG A 26 5.81 3.44 -15.88
CA ARG A 26 5.02 2.94 -16.99
C ARG A 26 5.78 1.82 -17.69
N LYS A 27 5.12 0.68 -17.89
CA LYS A 27 5.66 -0.43 -18.67
C LYS A 27 4.61 -0.81 -19.72
N GLY A 28 4.83 -0.41 -20.97
CA GLY A 28 3.81 -0.56 -21.99
C GLY A 28 2.59 0.26 -21.65
N GLU A 29 1.45 -0.40 -21.52
CA GLU A 29 0.21 0.28 -21.15
C GLU A 29 -0.08 0.21 -19.66
N ASP A 30 0.74 -0.51 -18.91
CA ASP A 30 0.51 -0.74 -17.48
C ASP A 30 1.25 0.28 -16.64
N GLY A 31 0.66 0.61 -15.49
CA GLY A 31 1.29 1.50 -14.51
C GLY A 31 1.63 0.74 -13.25
N TYR A 32 2.78 1.04 -12.68
CA TYR A 32 3.29 0.35 -11.49
C TYR A 32 3.78 1.36 -10.47
N LEU A 33 3.62 0.97 -9.20
CA LEU A 33 4.27 1.65 -8.08
C LEU A 33 5.46 0.81 -7.67
N VAL A 34 6.66 1.40 -7.71
CA VAL A 34 7.90 0.67 -7.44
C VAL A 34 8.61 1.28 -6.25
N PHE A 35 9.01 0.45 -5.29
CA PHE A 35 9.87 0.87 -4.20
C PHE A 35 10.79 -0.29 -3.83
N GLY A 36 12.09 -0.06 -4.02
CA GLY A 36 13.07 -1.13 -3.87
C GLY A 36 12.80 -2.25 -4.85
N SER A 37 12.75 -3.48 -4.36
CA SER A 37 12.46 -4.65 -5.19
C SER A 37 10.97 -4.91 -5.35
N ASN A 38 10.12 -4.11 -4.73
CA ASN A 38 8.68 -4.27 -4.79
C ASN A 38 8.07 -3.53 -5.96
N SER A 39 7.08 -4.16 -6.58
CA SER A 39 6.36 -3.56 -7.71
C SER A 39 4.89 -3.89 -7.56
N ILE A 40 4.04 -2.88 -7.58
CA ILE A 40 2.60 -3.02 -7.43
C ILE A 40 1.94 -2.54 -8.71
N LYS A 41 1.21 -3.41 -9.38
CA LYS A 41 0.51 -3.05 -10.61
C LYS A 41 -0.78 -2.32 -10.28
N LEU A 42 -0.96 -1.16 -10.88
CA LEU A 42 -2.18 -0.39 -10.70
C LEU A 42 -3.30 -0.92 -11.61
N PRO A 43 -4.56 -0.85 -11.17
CA PRO A 43 -5.68 -1.16 -12.06
C PRO A 43 -5.64 -0.21 -13.27
N PRO A 44 -6.08 -0.69 -14.45
CA PRO A 44 -6.00 0.12 -15.67
C PRO A 44 -6.67 1.49 -15.56
N GLU A 45 -7.84 1.57 -14.92
CA GLU A 45 -8.55 2.83 -14.78
C GLU A 45 -7.77 3.82 -13.93
N LYS A 46 -7.02 3.33 -12.96
CA LYS A 46 -6.16 4.19 -12.12
C LYS A 46 -4.88 4.56 -12.88
N ALA A 47 -4.26 3.58 -13.53
CA ALA A 47 -3.03 3.80 -14.28
C ALA A 47 -3.23 4.81 -15.40
N ASN A 48 -4.41 4.82 -16.01
CA ASN A 48 -4.73 5.69 -17.15
C ASN A 48 -5.49 6.95 -16.75
N ASN A 49 -5.57 7.23 -15.46
CA ASN A 49 -6.15 8.48 -14.98
C ASN A 49 -5.30 9.63 -15.53
N PRO A 50 -5.92 10.59 -16.26
CA PRO A 50 -5.16 11.70 -16.84
C PRO A 50 -4.35 12.49 -15.81
N ALA A 51 -4.80 12.51 -14.55
CA ALA A 51 -4.10 13.22 -13.49
C ALA A 51 -2.71 12.65 -13.22
N LEU A 52 -2.46 11.38 -13.58
CA LEU A 52 -1.16 10.73 -13.37
C LEU A 52 -0.20 10.94 -14.52
N LYS A 53 -0.67 11.50 -15.63
CA LYS A 53 0.10 11.55 -16.87
C LYS A 53 1.50 12.14 -16.69
N ASP A 54 1.60 13.25 -15.96
CA ASP A 54 2.86 13.94 -15.79
C ASP A 54 3.68 13.41 -14.61
N TYR A 55 3.18 12.41 -13.92
CA TYR A 55 3.86 11.83 -12.76
C TYR A 55 4.64 10.57 -13.08
N TYR A 56 4.46 10.01 -14.26
CA TYR A 56 5.22 8.82 -14.65
C TYR A 56 6.71 9.13 -14.70
N GLY A 57 7.49 8.27 -14.06
CA GLY A 57 8.93 8.48 -13.91
C GLY A 57 9.30 9.29 -12.68
N LYS A 58 8.33 9.76 -11.91
CA LYS A 58 8.59 10.59 -10.75
C LYS A 58 8.26 9.86 -9.45
N GLU A 59 8.85 10.35 -8.37
CA GLU A 59 8.53 9.89 -7.04
C GLU A 59 7.19 10.46 -6.61
N ILE A 60 6.38 9.60 -6.01
CA ILE A 60 5.07 9.96 -5.47
C ILE A 60 4.90 9.28 -4.11
N ILE A 61 3.81 9.57 -3.44
CA ILE A 61 3.45 8.89 -2.20
C ILE A 61 2.21 8.05 -2.45
N ALA A 62 2.29 6.77 -2.08
CA ALA A 62 1.13 5.88 -2.14
C ALA A 62 0.54 5.76 -0.75
N GLY A 63 -0.77 5.94 -0.64
CA GLY A 63 -1.49 5.79 0.62
C GLY A 63 -2.40 4.57 0.57
N ILE A 64 -2.33 3.73 1.59
CA ILE A 64 -3.19 2.55 1.70
C ILE A 64 -3.53 2.30 3.16
N ARG A 65 -4.79 1.99 3.41
CA ARG A 65 -5.23 1.73 4.78
C ARG A 65 -4.85 0.32 5.22
N PRO A 66 -4.64 0.10 6.52
CA PRO A 66 -4.23 -1.22 7.02
C PRO A 66 -5.17 -2.35 6.63
N GLU A 67 -6.48 -2.09 6.57
CA GLU A 67 -7.45 -3.14 6.22
C GLU A 67 -7.41 -3.53 4.75
N ALA A 68 -6.67 -2.79 3.93
CA ALA A 68 -6.49 -3.13 2.51
C ALA A 68 -5.22 -3.92 2.25
N ILE A 69 -4.52 -4.35 3.30
CA ILE A 69 -3.32 -5.17 3.22
C ILE A 69 -3.64 -6.53 3.85
N HIS A 70 -3.39 -7.59 3.10
CA HIS A 70 -3.80 -8.95 3.50
C HIS A 70 -2.63 -9.91 3.46
N ASP A 71 -2.62 -10.88 4.41
CA ASP A 71 -1.60 -11.93 4.44
C ASP A 71 -2.16 -13.31 4.13
N GLU A 72 -3.47 -13.43 3.87
CA GLU A 72 -4.09 -14.72 3.58
C GLU A 72 -3.64 -15.24 2.22
N PRO A 73 -3.34 -16.55 2.12
CA PRO A 73 -2.92 -17.14 0.85
C PRO A 73 -3.88 -16.89 -0.31
N MET A 74 -5.17 -16.79 -0.02
CA MET A 74 -6.18 -16.52 -1.03
C MET A 74 -5.92 -15.18 -1.72
N TYR A 75 -5.62 -14.14 -0.95
CA TYR A 75 -5.36 -12.83 -1.54
C TYR A 75 -3.98 -12.76 -2.20
N ILE A 76 -3.00 -13.45 -1.63
CA ILE A 76 -1.67 -13.53 -2.23
C ILE A 76 -1.75 -14.13 -3.64
N GLN A 77 -2.58 -15.15 -3.79
CA GLN A 77 -2.76 -15.81 -5.07
C GLN A 77 -3.60 -14.97 -6.04
N GLN A 78 -4.69 -14.39 -5.52
CA GLN A 78 -5.61 -13.61 -6.35
C GLN A 78 -4.99 -12.30 -6.83
N TRP A 79 -4.25 -11.62 -5.96
CA TRP A 79 -3.66 -10.31 -6.27
C TRP A 79 -2.16 -10.43 -6.47
N PHE A 80 -1.74 -11.42 -7.25
CA PHE A 80 -0.31 -11.72 -7.43
C PHE A 80 0.49 -10.52 -7.99
N ASP A 81 -0.17 -9.60 -8.69
CA ASP A 81 0.48 -8.41 -9.24
C ASP A 81 0.72 -7.32 -8.19
N SER A 82 0.20 -7.51 -6.99
CA SER A 82 0.26 -6.52 -5.93
C SER A 82 0.80 -7.12 -4.64
N VAL A 83 1.65 -8.13 -4.77
CA VAL A 83 2.26 -8.81 -3.64
C VAL A 83 3.65 -8.24 -3.39
N ILE A 84 3.94 -7.94 -2.13
CA ILE A 84 5.27 -7.51 -1.72
C ILE A 84 5.76 -8.39 -0.58
N ASN A 85 7.06 -8.35 -0.33
CA ASN A 85 7.68 -9.06 0.79
C ASN A 85 7.89 -8.09 1.93
N ALA A 86 7.63 -8.55 3.16
CA ALA A 86 7.75 -7.70 4.33
C ALA A 86 8.22 -8.53 5.51
N ASP A 87 8.93 -7.88 6.42
CA ASP A 87 9.36 -8.50 7.67
C ASP A 87 8.43 -8.05 8.79
N VAL A 88 7.97 -9.01 9.59
CA VAL A 88 7.09 -8.73 10.72
C VAL A 88 7.93 -8.33 11.91
N GLU A 89 7.76 -7.11 12.38
CA GLU A 89 8.47 -6.63 13.56
C GLU A 89 7.69 -6.91 14.83
N VAL A 90 6.39 -6.65 14.81
CA VAL A 90 5.52 -6.80 15.98
C VAL A 90 4.16 -7.27 15.52
N THR A 91 3.51 -8.10 16.34
CA THR A 91 2.11 -8.43 16.17
C THR A 91 1.35 -7.95 17.41
N GLU A 92 0.14 -7.45 17.20
CA GLU A 92 -0.64 -6.90 18.29
C GLU A 92 -2.09 -7.31 18.15
N LEU A 93 -2.66 -7.87 19.21
CA LEU A 93 -4.06 -8.23 19.22
C LEU A 93 -4.88 -7.02 19.63
N MET A 94 -5.74 -6.54 18.74
CA MET A 94 -6.57 -5.36 18.96
C MET A 94 -8.03 -5.78 18.86
N GLY A 95 -8.63 -6.14 20.01
CA GLY A 95 -9.99 -6.65 20.01
C GLY A 95 -10.05 -7.98 19.29
N ALA A 96 -10.84 -8.05 18.23
CA ALA A 96 -11.00 -9.27 17.44
C ALA A 96 -10.08 -9.31 16.21
N GLU A 97 -9.13 -8.37 16.12
CA GLU A 97 -8.30 -8.27 14.93
C GLU A 97 -6.83 -8.26 15.32
N ILE A 98 -5.97 -8.62 14.37
CA ILE A 98 -4.54 -8.60 14.56
C ILE A 98 -3.94 -7.49 13.69
N TYR A 99 -3.11 -6.66 14.31
CA TYR A 99 -2.31 -5.68 13.58
C TYR A 99 -0.90 -6.20 13.45
N LEU A 100 -0.39 -6.17 12.22
CA LEU A 100 1.00 -6.52 11.93
C LEU A 100 1.76 -5.24 11.64
N TYR A 101 2.85 -5.05 12.38
CA TYR A 101 3.76 -3.92 12.12
C TYR A 101 4.89 -4.46 11.30
N LEU A 102 5.01 -3.98 10.06
CA LEU A 102 5.85 -4.56 9.03
C LEU A 102 6.89 -3.57 8.54
N VAL A 103 7.98 -4.10 8.01
CA VAL A 103 8.98 -3.30 7.29
C VAL A 103 9.21 -3.96 5.94
N SER A 104 9.14 -3.15 4.87
CA SER A 104 9.42 -3.61 3.53
C SER A 104 10.27 -2.54 2.84
N GLU A 105 11.46 -2.92 2.36
CA GLU A 105 12.38 -1.98 1.72
C GLU A 105 12.57 -0.71 2.55
N GLU A 106 12.79 -0.92 3.86
CA GLU A 106 13.02 0.15 4.84
C GLU A 106 11.82 1.04 5.14
N GLN A 107 10.66 0.73 4.57
CA GLN A 107 9.44 1.49 4.83
C GLN A 107 8.55 0.72 5.79
N LYS A 108 7.96 1.44 6.73
CA LYS A 108 7.10 0.85 7.76
C LYS A 108 5.66 0.82 7.30
N LEU A 109 5.01 -0.30 7.54
CA LEU A 109 3.62 -0.52 7.17
C LEU A 109 2.88 -1.16 8.33
N THR A 110 1.60 -0.82 8.47
CA THR A 110 0.71 -1.49 9.40
C THR A 110 -0.38 -2.18 8.61
N ALA A 111 -0.56 -3.47 8.83
CA ALA A 111 -1.63 -4.24 8.21
C ALA A 111 -2.60 -4.71 9.28
N ARG A 112 -3.88 -4.74 8.94
CA ARG A 112 -4.92 -5.31 9.80
C ARG A 112 -5.37 -6.61 9.17
N VAL A 113 -5.10 -7.71 9.85
CA VAL A 113 -5.33 -9.03 9.29
C VAL A 113 -6.29 -9.84 10.15
N SER A 114 -6.72 -10.97 9.60
CA SER A 114 -7.62 -11.88 10.27
C SER A 114 -6.99 -12.43 11.56
N PRO A 115 -7.80 -12.69 12.61
CA PRO A 115 -7.29 -13.35 13.81
C PRO A 115 -6.71 -14.74 13.53
N ARG A 116 -6.97 -15.30 12.34
CA ARG A 116 -6.39 -16.58 11.94
C ARG A 116 -4.98 -16.48 11.43
N SER A 117 -4.45 -15.28 11.31
CA SER A 117 -3.08 -15.09 10.83
C SER A 117 -2.11 -15.83 11.72
N THR A 118 -1.14 -16.50 11.10
CA THR A 118 -0.07 -17.21 11.81
C THR A 118 1.22 -16.42 11.84
N ALA A 119 1.20 -15.19 11.34
CA ALA A 119 2.40 -14.35 11.30
C ALA A 119 2.91 -14.06 12.70
N ARG A 120 4.22 -14.11 12.86
CA ARG A 120 4.89 -13.87 14.14
C ARG A 120 6.02 -12.89 13.95
N ALA A 121 6.36 -12.16 15.02
CA ALA A 121 7.52 -11.28 15.00
C ALA A 121 8.76 -12.07 14.58
N GLY A 122 9.52 -11.50 13.64
CA GLY A 122 10.70 -12.14 13.09
C GLY A 122 10.45 -12.88 11.79
N ASP A 123 9.18 -13.08 11.40
CA ASP A 123 8.86 -13.75 10.15
C ASP A 123 9.08 -12.81 8.96
N SER A 124 9.45 -13.41 7.82
CA SER A 124 9.42 -12.73 6.52
C SER A 124 8.24 -13.31 5.77
N ILE A 125 7.29 -12.46 5.39
CA ILE A 125 6.06 -12.92 4.78
C ILE A 125 5.77 -12.17 3.49
N LYS A 126 4.83 -12.71 2.73
CA LYS A 126 4.24 -12.02 1.58
C LYS A 126 2.93 -11.40 2.01
N ILE A 127 2.68 -10.20 1.52
CA ILE A 127 1.41 -9.53 1.75
C ILE A 127 0.88 -9.04 0.41
N ALA A 128 -0.44 -9.05 0.27
CA ALA A 128 -1.13 -8.58 -0.93
C ALA A 128 -1.82 -7.27 -0.61
N LEU A 129 -1.64 -6.28 -1.48
CA LEU A 129 -2.27 -4.99 -1.34
C LEU A 129 -3.44 -4.90 -2.31
N ASP A 130 -4.57 -4.37 -1.83
CA ASP A 130 -5.70 -4.07 -2.71
C ASP A 130 -5.37 -2.80 -3.47
N ALA A 131 -4.82 -2.96 -4.67
CA ALA A 131 -4.34 -1.84 -5.46
C ALA A 131 -5.45 -0.88 -5.86
N SER A 132 -6.71 -1.35 -5.90
CA SER A 132 -7.83 -0.48 -6.23
C SER A 132 -8.11 0.55 -5.14
N ARG A 133 -7.58 0.32 -3.94
CA ARG A 133 -7.79 1.20 -2.78
C ARG A 133 -6.57 2.05 -2.48
N ILE A 134 -5.58 2.06 -3.35
CA ILE A 134 -4.40 2.91 -3.18
C ILE A 134 -4.72 4.33 -3.64
N HIS A 135 -4.35 5.29 -2.80
CA HIS A 135 -4.41 6.71 -3.14
C HIS A 135 -3.01 7.18 -3.51
N ILE A 136 -2.91 8.06 -4.48
CA ILE A 136 -1.62 8.58 -4.93
C ILE A 136 -1.57 10.07 -4.66
N PHE A 137 -0.47 10.52 -4.02
CA PHE A 137 -0.29 11.90 -3.60
C PHE A 137 0.97 12.48 -4.22
N ASP A 138 0.91 13.76 -4.54
CA ASP A 138 2.08 14.51 -4.98
C ASP A 138 3.08 14.57 -3.83
N LYS A 139 4.34 14.26 -4.09
CA LYS A 139 5.34 14.15 -3.04
C LYS A 139 5.66 15.50 -2.40
N ASP A 140 5.65 16.56 -3.19
CA ASP A 140 6.03 17.87 -2.70
C ASP A 140 4.89 18.62 -2.03
N THR A 141 3.70 18.58 -2.62
CA THR A 141 2.53 19.29 -2.10
C THR A 141 1.67 18.44 -1.18
N GLU A 142 1.86 17.12 -1.22
CA GLU A 142 1.07 16.13 -0.48
C GLU A 142 -0.42 16.15 -0.85
N ARG A 143 -0.74 16.70 -2.03
CA ARG A 143 -2.11 16.73 -2.52
C ARG A 143 -2.44 15.43 -3.23
N CYS A 144 -3.69 15.00 -3.07
CA CYS A 144 -4.18 13.79 -3.71
C CYS A 144 -4.23 13.98 -5.23
N ILE A 145 -3.59 13.07 -5.96
CA ILE A 145 -3.58 13.09 -7.42
C ILE A 145 -4.65 12.11 -7.93
N ALA A 146 -4.73 10.94 -7.30
CA ALA A 146 -5.67 9.90 -7.70
C ALA A 146 -6.09 9.08 -6.49
N HIS A 147 -7.35 8.65 -6.50
CA HIS A 147 -7.92 7.82 -5.44
C HIS A 147 -7.92 6.35 -5.81
#